data_4e5ffcf37eae82a3964e8ffc23708e75
#
_entry.id   4e5ffcf37eae82a3964e8ffc23708e75
#
_cell.length_a   1.000
_cell.length_b   1.000
_cell.length_c   1.000
_cell.angle_alpha   90.00
_cell.angle_beta   90.00
_cell.angle_gamma   90.00
#
_symmetry.space_group_name_H-M   'P 1'
#
loop_
_entity.id
_entity.type
_entity.pdbx_description
1 polymer ?
#
loop_
_entity_poly.entity_id
_entity_poly.type
_entity_poly.pdbx_seq_one_letter_code
_entity_poly.pdbx_strand_id
1 'polypeptide(L)'
;MDLRRLEHFLAVADHQGFTAAARAVSVSQPALSLAVKELETELGTVLFHRLGRRVVVTPAGAALIGPARQALRDVETGRAAVAAVAGLESGSLAIASLPTLAADPLAGIVGRFRGDHPAVTVDLAAPEDSASVVAMVHDGRSELGMTDSDRLPEDLVVHPIGEQALLLVLPPGMVPPSLRSPAGVHATVALTALVDLPFVAAPAGTSTRRLLDEGFATGPGPRIAVVTAQRDAMLPLVLAGAGVALVPEATAMVAELHGATVVRPDPPVTRSIVLIHQRGQLAPAARRFVELATVDVL
;
A
#
# COMPACT_ATOMS: atom_id res chain seq x y z
N MET A 1 13.16 21.77 21.47
CA MET A 1 12.61 20.47 20.95
C MET A 1 13.79 19.62 20.53
N ASP A 2 13.95 18.39 21.04
CA ASP A 2 15.01 17.48 20.65
C ASP A 2 14.43 16.21 20.00
N LEU A 3 15.24 15.49 19.22
CA LEU A 3 14.82 14.32 18.45
C LEU A 3 14.29 13.20 19.34
N ARG A 4 14.90 13.00 20.52
CA ARG A 4 14.48 11.95 21.45
C ARG A 4 13.08 12.19 22.00
N ARG A 5 12.70 13.45 22.24
CA ARG A 5 11.34 13.79 22.66
C ARG A 5 10.33 13.57 21.54
N LEU A 6 10.72 13.82 20.28
CA LEU A 6 9.89 13.49 19.11
C LEU A 6 9.71 11.99 18.95
N GLU A 7 10.77 11.18 19.13
CA GLU A 7 10.68 9.71 19.14
C GLU A 7 9.70 9.22 20.22
N HIS A 8 9.81 9.75 21.44
CA HIS A 8 8.93 9.39 22.54
C HIS A 8 7.47 9.78 22.27
N PHE A 9 7.24 10.97 21.71
CA PHE A 9 5.90 11.42 21.30
C PHE A 9 5.31 10.47 20.25
N LEU A 10 6.04 10.16 19.20
CA LEU A 10 5.60 9.26 18.13
C LEU A 10 5.32 7.85 18.65
N ALA A 11 6.15 7.32 19.54
CA ALA A 11 5.92 6.03 20.16
C ALA A 11 4.58 5.98 20.91
N VAL A 12 4.21 7.07 21.64
CA VAL A 12 2.90 7.14 22.32
C VAL A 12 1.76 7.23 21.32
N ALA A 13 1.92 7.96 20.23
CA ALA A 13 0.92 8.06 19.17
C ALA A 13 0.68 6.71 18.47
N ASP A 14 1.73 5.99 18.13
CA ASP A 14 1.68 4.71 17.42
C ASP A 14 1.10 3.58 18.27
N HIS A 15 1.49 3.52 19.54
CA HIS A 15 1.04 2.48 20.48
C HIS A 15 -0.22 2.84 21.27
N GLN A 16 -0.76 4.05 21.08
CA GLN A 16 -1.98 4.54 21.75
C GLN A 16 -1.96 4.36 23.28
N GLY A 17 -0.76 4.36 23.89
CA GLY A 17 -0.59 4.14 25.31
C GLY A 17 0.85 4.27 25.80
N PHE A 18 1.03 4.95 26.95
CA PHE A 18 2.36 5.22 27.52
C PHE A 18 3.12 3.96 27.93
N THR A 19 2.45 2.92 28.42
CA THR A 19 3.11 1.68 28.86
C THR A 19 3.61 0.86 27.68
N ALA A 20 2.81 0.73 26.62
CA ALA A 20 3.20 0.02 25.41
C ALA A 20 4.33 0.78 24.69
N ALA A 21 4.19 2.11 24.55
CA ALA A 21 5.20 2.97 23.96
C ALA A 21 6.55 2.89 24.71
N ALA A 22 6.53 2.95 26.04
CA ALA A 22 7.75 2.88 26.85
C ALA A 22 8.53 1.56 26.63
N ARG A 23 7.80 0.45 26.49
CA ARG A 23 8.41 -0.85 26.15
C ARG A 23 9.03 -0.83 24.75
N ALA A 24 8.33 -0.25 23.77
CA ALA A 24 8.79 -0.18 22.38
C ALA A 24 10.11 0.61 22.24
N VAL A 25 10.23 1.72 22.99
CA VAL A 25 11.46 2.56 22.96
C VAL A 25 12.44 2.23 24.10
N SER A 26 12.25 1.11 24.82
CA SER A 26 13.15 0.59 25.86
C SER A 26 13.45 1.59 26.99
N VAL A 27 12.44 2.34 27.44
CA VAL A 27 12.53 3.26 28.58
C VAL A 27 11.49 2.95 29.66
N SER A 28 11.63 3.55 30.84
CA SER A 28 10.58 3.46 31.84
C SER A 28 9.38 4.36 31.47
N GLN A 29 8.16 3.91 31.83
CA GLN A 29 6.94 4.69 31.57
C GLN A 29 6.98 6.10 32.21
N PRO A 30 7.49 6.29 33.46
CA PRO A 30 7.65 7.63 34.01
C PRO A 30 8.59 8.52 33.18
N ALA A 31 9.70 7.99 32.68
CA ALA A 31 10.64 8.75 31.87
C ALA A 31 10.01 9.16 30.54
N LEU A 32 9.29 8.25 29.86
CA LEU A 32 8.55 8.57 28.64
C LEU A 32 7.48 9.65 28.90
N SER A 33 6.70 9.50 29.99
CA SER A 33 5.65 10.46 30.35
C SER A 33 6.23 11.86 30.66
N LEU A 34 7.40 11.92 31.30
CA LEU A 34 8.09 13.18 31.57
C LEU A 34 8.55 13.83 30.26
N ALA A 35 9.20 13.08 29.36
CA ALA A 35 9.70 13.60 28.09
C ALA A 35 8.57 14.16 27.21
N VAL A 36 7.41 13.48 27.16
CA VAL A 36 6.22 13.99 26.45
C VAL A 36 5.70 15.25 27.12
N LYS A 37 5.61 15.29 28.46
CA LYS A 37 5.15 16.48 29.19
C LYS A 37 6.08 17.69 28.98
N GLU A 38 7.39 17.48 28.91
CA GLU A 38 8.36 18.52 28.60
C GLU A 38 8.18 19.06 27.19
N LEU A 39 7.89 18.17 26.22
CA LEU A 39 7.57 18.55 24.84
C LEU A 39 6.27 19.38 24.79
N GLU A 40 5.21 18.96 25.48
CA GLU A 40 3.95 19.72 25.61
C GLU A 40 4.17 21.09 26.24
N THR A 41 5.01 21.18 27.27
CA THR A 41 5.37 22.45 27.93
C THR A 41 6.13 23.36 26.96
N GLU A 42 7.08 22.85 26.21
CA GLU A 42 7.86 23.62 25.23
C GLU A 42 6.97 24.15 24.09
N LEU A 43 6.00 23.33 23.65
CA LEU A 43 5.06 23.71 22.58
C LEU A 43 3.87 24.55 23.08
N GLY A 44 3.67 24.66 24.40
CA GLY A 44 2.59 25.42 25.02
C GLY A 44 1.19 24.80 24.81
N THR A 45 1.13 23.51 24.44
CA THR A 45 -0.12 22.81 24.17
C THR A 45 -0.03 21.33 24.51
N VAL A 46 -1.19 20.72 24.84
CA VAL A 46 -1.26 19.27 25.09
C VAL A 46 -1.34 18.50 23.76
N LEU A 47 -0.57 17.43 23.65
CA LEU A 47 -0.52 16.57 22.47
C LEU A 47 -1.38 15.32 22.64
N PHE A 48 -1.70 14.94 23.88
CA PHE A 48 -2.51 13.78 24.19
C PHE A 48 -3.60 14.10 25.22
N HIS A 49 -4.80 13.55 25.01
CA HIS A 49 -5.84 13.42 26.03
C HIS A 49 -5.77 12.04 26.67
N ARG A 50 -5.86 12.01 28.00
CA ARG A 50 -5.97 10.76 28.78
C ARG A 50 -7.45 10.52 29.13
N LEU A 51 -8.08 9.59 28.44
CA LEU A 51 -9.47 9.20 28.67
C LEU A 51 -9.49 7.84 29.41
N GLY A 52 -9.34 7.88 30.72
CA GLY A 52 -9.22 6.68 31.54
C GLY A 52 -7.97 5.86 31.18
N ARG A 53 -8.16 4.67 30.60
CA ARG A 53 -7.05 3.80 30.15
C ARG A 53 -6.60 4.07 28.71
N ARG A 54 -7.30 4.90 27.98
CA ARG A 54 -6.98 5.23 26.57
C ARG A 54 -6.23 6.54 26.48
N VAL A 55 -5.30 6.59 25.53
CA VAL A 55 -4.59 7.81 25.13
C VAL A 55 -5.07 8.18 23.73
N VAL A 56 -5.54 9.40 23.55
CA VAL A 56 -6.04 9.91 22.29
C VAL A 56 -5.22 11.11 21.89
N VAL A 57 -4.76 11.14 20.66
CA VAL A 57 -4.00 12.26 20.09
C VAL A 57 -4.91 13.48 19.95
N THR A 58 -4.46 14.66 20.38
CA THR A 58 -5.17 15.93 20.18
C THR A 58 -5.01 16.44 18.74
N PRO A 59 -5.80 17.43 18.29
CA PRO A 59 -5.55 18.09 17.01
C PRO A 59 -4.14 18.64 16.88
N ALA A 60 -3.57 19.20 17.96
CA ALA A 60 -2.18 19.67 17.98
C ALA A 60 -1.18 18.51 17.85
N GLY A 61 -1.44 17.39 18.55
CA GLY A 61 -0.66 16.18 18.40
C GLY A 61 -0.73 15.61 16.97
N ALA A 62 -1.92 15.55 16.38
CA ALA A 62 -2.09 15.09 15.00
C ALA A 62 -1.30 15.95 14.00
N ALA A 63 -1.32 17.26 14.17
CA ALA A 63 -0.53 18.18 13.34
C ALA A 63 0.99 18.00 13.50
N LEU A 64 1.47 17.50 14.65
CA LEU A 64 2.89 17.27 14.92
C LEU A 64 3.41 15.95 14.36
N ILE A 65 2.56 14.93 14.16
CA ILE A 65 3.00 13.56 13.76
C ILE A 65 3.84 13.60 12.48
N GLY A 66 3.33 14.18 11.40
CA GLY A 66 4.03 14.25 10.11
C GLY A 66 5.39 14.97 10.22
N PRO A 67 5.43 16.21 10.71
CA PRO A 67 6.67 16.97 10.92
C PRO A 67 7.68 16.26 11.84
N ALA A 68 7.23 15.61 12.92
CA ALA A 68 8.11 14.88 13.83
C ALA A 68 8.78 13.67 13.14
N ARG A 69 8.01 12.90 12.37
CA ARG A 69 8.56 11.77 11.59
C ARG A 69 9.50 12.28 10.50
N GLN A 70 9.16 13.39 9.83
CA GLN A 70 10.05 13.98 8.83
C GLN A 70 11.39 14.40 9.43
N ALA A 71 11.40 15.07 10.58
CA ALA A 71 12.63 15.48 11.25
C ALA A 71 13.53 14.28 11.61
N LEU A 72 12.95 13.18 12.09
CA LEU A 72 13.71 11.95 12.36
C LEU A 72 14.27 11.33 11.08
N ARG A 73 13.49 11.30 10.00
CA ARG A 73 13.98 10.82 8.70
C ARG A 73 15.10 11.69 8.13
N ASP A 74 15.01 13.01 8.26
CA ASP A 74 16.06 13.92 7.77
C ASP A 74 17.40 13.64 8.45
N VAL A 75 17.36 13.32 9.76
CA VAL A 75 18.57 12.92 10.49
C VAL A 75 19.11 11.57 10.01
N GLU A 76 18.25 10.59 9.83
CA GLU A 76 18.67 9.29 9.28
C GLU A 76 19.17 9.43 7.83
N THR A 77 18.54 10.26 7.01
CA THR A 77 19.00 10.61 5.66
C THR A 77 20.40 11.22 5.69
N GLY A 78 20.64 12.15 6.64
CA GLY A 78 21.97 12.73 6.84
C GLY A 78 23.02 11.70 7.24
N ARG A 79 22.69 10.80 8.15
CA ARG A 79 23.57 9.68 8.56
C ARG A 79 23.86 8.73 7.39
N ALA A 80 22.83 8.36 6.63
CA ALA A 80 22.97 7.50 5.45
C ALA A 80 23.82 8.17 4.36
N ALA A 81 23.66 9.48 4.13
CA ALA A 81 24.48 10.23 3.18
C ALA A 81 25.97 10.22 3.57
N VAL A 82 26.29 10.40 4.85
CA VAL A 82 27.66 10.29 5.35
C VAL A 82 28.20 8.87 5.22
N ALA A 83 27.39 7.85 5.54
CA ALA A 83 27.78 6.45 5.40
C ALA A 83 28.04 6.08 3.93
N ALA A 84 27.23 6.58 3.00
CA ALA A 84 27.43 6.36 1.56
C ALA A 84 28.77 6.91 1.04
N VAL A 85 29.19 8.09 1.52
CA VAL A 85 30.52 8.64 1.20
C VAL A 85 31.66 7.74 1.73
N ALA A 86 31.42 7.06 2.84
CA ALA A 86 32.36 6.07 3.41
C ALA A 86 32.29 4.68 2.74
N GLY A 87 31.47 4.50 1.69
CA GLY A 87 31.27 3.22 0.99
C GLY A 87 30.41 2.21 1.79
N LEU A 88 29.71 2.66 2.83
CA LEU A 88 28.80 1.85 3.63
C LEU A 88 27.36 2.05 3.12
N GLU A 89 26.96 1.30 2.11
CA GLU A 89 25.60 1.31 1.57
C GLU A 89 24.67 0.45 2.46
N SER A 90 24.37 0.93 3.65
CA SER A 90 23.39 0.29 4.54
C SER A 90 22.27 1.27 4.88
N GLY A 91 21.06 0.76 5.11
CA GLY A 91 19.92 1.60 5.46
C GLY A 91 18.60 0.83 5.44
N SER A 92 17.51 1.55 5.59
CA SER A 92 16.16 1.02 5.44
C SER A 92 15.37 1.84 4.44
N LEU A 93 14.42 1.21 3.78
CA LEU A 93 13.47 1.83 2.86
C LEU A 93 12.06 1.34 3.21
N ALA A 94 11.19 2.22 3.67
CA ALA A 94 9.81 1.90 4.00
C ALA A 94 8.88 2.27 2.84
N ILE A 95 8.13 1.30 2.32
CA ILE A 95 7.21 1.46 1.20
C ILE A 95 5.81 1.00 1.63
N ALA A 96 4.80 1.84 1.45
CA ALA A 96 3.40 1.43 1.51
C ALA A 96 2.91 1.08 0.10
N SER A 97 2.19 -0.01 -0.06
CA SER A 97 1.65 -0.40 -1.37
C SER A 97 0.28 -1.04 -1.24
N LEU A 98 -0.59 -0.81 -2.21
CA LEU A 98 -1.79 -1.63 -2.33
C LEU A 98 -1.39 -3.11 -2.45
N PRO A 99 -2.10 -4.06 -1.81
CA PRO A 99 -1.69 -5.47 -1.77
C PRO A 99 -1.46 -6.10 -3.15
N THR A 100 -2.30 -5.77 -4.12
CA THR A 100 -2.16 -6.27 -5.50
C THR A 100 -0.98 -5.65 -6.24
N LEU A 101 -0.59 -4.41 -5.91
CA LEU A 101 0.59 -3.75 -6.48
C LEU A 101 1.87 -4.20 -5.78
N ALA A 102 1.78 -4.61 -4.51
CA ALA A 102 2.89 -5.22 -3.80
C ALA A 102 3.34 -6.54 -4.47
N ALA A 103 2.38 -7.34 -4.95
CA ALA A 103 2.66 -8.58 -5.67
C ALA A 103 3.20 -8.32 -7.09
N ASP A 104 2.64 -7.35 -7.81
CA ASP A 104 3.01 -6.97 -9.16
C ASP A 104 2.60 -5.50 -9.41
N PRO A 105 3.55 -4.58 -9.74
CA PRO A 105 4.95 -4.80 -10.14
C PRO A 105 5.98 -4.65 -9.01
N LEU A 106 5.58 -4.23 -7.78
CA LEU A 106 6.54 -3.83 -6.74
C LEU A 106 7.54 -4.94 -6.38
N ALA A 107 7.09 -6.20 -6.30
CA ALA A 107 7.98 -7.32 -5.96
C ALA A 107 9.15 -7.44 -6.94
N GLY A 108 8.90 -7.28 -8.24
CA GLY A 108 9.95 -7.29 -9.26
C GLY A 108 10.95 -6.13 -9.11
N ILE A 109 10.44 -4.92 -8.82
CA ILE A 109 11.27 -3.73 -8.58
C ILE A 109 12.12 -3.92 -7.33
N VAL A 110 11.53 -4.40 -6.22
CA VAL A 110 12.24 -4.69 -4.97
C VAL A 110 13.32 -5.76 -5.20
N GLY A 111 13.02 -6.79 -5.99
CA GLY A 111 14.00 -7.84 -6.31
C GLY A 111 15.24 -7.27 -7.00
N ARG A 112 15.07 -6.43 -8.02
CA ARG A 112 16.19 -5.76 -8.72
C ARG A 112 16.93 -4.82 -7.77
N PHE A 113 16.21 -3.97 -7.05
CA PHE A 113 16.80 -3.05 -6.08
C PHE A 113 17.66 -3.77 -5.03
N ARG A 114 17.18 -4.88 -4.50
CA ARG A 114 17.91 -5.69 -3.53
C ARG A 114 19.15 -6.38 -4.13
N GLY A 115 19.12 -6.69 -5.43
CA GLY A 115 20.29 -7.20 -6.16
C GLY A 115 21.43 -6.19 -6.15
N ASP A 116 21.12 -4.91 -6.40
CA ASP A 116 22.11 -3.84 -6.45
C ASP A 116 22.49 -3.29 -5.06
N HIS A 117 21.57 -3.36 -4.10
CA HIS A 117 21.71 -2.79 -2.75
C HIS A 117 21.42 -3.84 -1.65
N PRO A 118 22.25 -4.91 -1.52
CA PRO A 118 21.96 -6.05 -0.62
C PRO A 118 21.94 -5.68 0.87
N ALA A 119 22.59 -4.61 1.28
CA ALA A 119 22.63 -4.15 2.67
C ALA A 119 21.48 -3.23 3.07
N VAL A 120 20.58 -2.86 2.13
CA VAL A 120 19.39 -2.07 2.42
C VAL A 120 18.24 -2.99 2.79
N THR A 121 17.64 -2.79 3.96
CA THR A 121 16.40 -3.47 4.35
C THR A 121 15.20 -2.74 3.73
N VAL A 122 14.28 -3.48 3.11
CA VAL A 122 13.03 -2.94 2.57
C VAL A 122 11.87 -3.43 3.43
N ASP A 123 11.15 -2.48 4.04
CA ASP A 123 9.94 -2.73 4.83
C ASP A 123 8.70 -2.42 3.99
N LEU A 124 7.84 -3.41 3.80
CA LEU A 124 6.61 -3.27 3.02
C LEU A 124 5.39 -3.27 3.94
N ALA A 125 4.59 -2.20 3.85
CA ALA A 125 3.26 -2.14 4.43
C ALA A 125 2.22 -2.26 3.32
N ALA A 126 1.14 -3.01 3.58
CA ALA A 126 0.12 -3.30 2.59
C ALA A 126 -1.28 -2.82 3.05
N PRO A 127 -1.53 -1.50 3.09
CA PRO A 127 -2.86 -0.97 3.35
C PRO A 127 -3.84 -1.31 2.21
N GLU A 128 -5.11 -1.47 2.56
CA GLU A 128 -6.13 -2.01 1.65
C GLU A 128 -6.63 -1.01 0.59
N ASP A 129 -6.44 0.30 0.81
CA ASP A 129 -6.95 1.37 -0.05
C ASP A 129 -5.92 2.48 -0.30
N SER A 130 -6.11 3.24 -1.38
CA SER A 130 -5.21 4.30 -1.83
C SER A 130 -5.12 5.46 -0.83
N ALA A 131 -6.21 5.78 -0.13
CA ALA A 131 -6.20 6.85 0.88
C ALA A 131 -5.30 6.48 2.06
N SER A 132 -5.30 5.22 2.46
CA SER A 132 -4.40 4.69 3.51
C SER A 132 -2.94 4.68 3.06
N VAL A 133 -2.63 4.37 1.78
CA VAL A 133 -1.26 4.51 1.22
C VAL A 133 -0.82 5.97 1.30
N VAL A 134 -1.65 6.90 0.83
CA VAL A 134 -1.39 8.34 0.88
C VAL A 134 -1.16 8.80 2.32
N ALA A 135 -2.03 8.40 3.26
CA ALA A 135 -1.90 8.75 4.68
C ALA A 135 -0.58 8.24 5.27
N MET A 136 -0.14 7.03 4.94
CA MET A 136 1.14 6.49 5.41
C MET A 136 2.33 7.30 4.89
N VAL A 137 2.27 7.81 3.66
CA VAL A 137 3.30 8.69 3.11
C VAL A 137 3.24 10.07 3.79
N HIS A 138 2.06 10.67 3.92
CA HIS A 138 1.91 11.97 4.60
C HIS A 138 2.33 11.95 6.06
N ASP A 139 1.92 10.90 6.80
CA ASP A 139 2.32 10.72 8.19
C ASP A 139 3.80 10.33 8.33
N GLY A 140 4.47 10.02 7.24
CA GLY A 140 5.84 9.58 7.22
C GLY A 140 6.09 8.20 7.83
N ARG A 141 5.07 7.37 7.90
CA ARG A 141 5.23 5.95 8.24
C ARG A 141 5.89 5.17 7.11
N SER A 142 5.71 5.63 5.87
CA SER A 142 6.41 5.13 4.69
C SER A 142 7.04 6.28 3.94
N GLU A 143 8.21 6.06 3.37
CA GLU A 143 8.93 7.04 2.58
C GLU A 143 8.39 7.12 1.15
N LEU A 144 8.02 5.96 0.62
CA LEU A 144 7.40 5.80 -0.69
C LEU A 144 6.01 5.17 -0.57
N GLY A 145 5.15 5.47 -1.52
CA GLY A 145 3.85 4.81 -1.65
C GLY A 145 3.61 4.34 -3.08
N MET A 146 3.18 3.09 -3.28
CA MET A 146 2.74 2.61 -4.58
C MET A 146 1.23 2.41 -4.58
N THR A 147 0.53 3.14 -5.44
CA THR A 147 -0.93 3.18 -5.49
C THR A 147 -1.44 3.39 -6.91
N ASP A 148 -2.76 3.45 -7.08
CA ASP A 148 -3.37 3.92 -8.33
C ASP A 148 -3.37 5.46 -8.40
N SER A 149 -3.50 6.01 -9.60
CA SER A 149 -3.40 7.46 -9.85
C SER A 149 -4.65 8.25 -9.46
N ASP A 150 -5.68 7.60 -8.92
CA ASP A 150 -6.95 8.27 -8.63
C ASP A 150 -6.86 9.15 -7.37
N ARG A 151 -7.24 10.44 -7.53
CA ARG A 151 -7.43 11.40 -6.43
C ARG A 151 -6.23 11.59 -5.51
N LEU A 152 -5.06 11.76 -6.10
CA LEU A 152 -3.84 12.05 -5.34
C LEU A 152 -3.78 13.52 -4.91
N PRO A 153 -3.33 13.82 -3.69
CA PRO A 153 -3.07 15.18 -3.24
C PRO A 153 -1.98 15.87 -4.06
N GLU A 154 -2.15 17.18 -4.32
CA GLU A 154 -1.20 17.98 -5.12
C GLU A 154 0.15 18.22 -4.47
N ASP A 155 0.24 18.06 -3.16
CA ASP A 155 1.47 18.24 -2.37
C ASP A 155 2.42 17.05 -2.41
N LEU A 156 2.01 15.93 -3.01
CA LEU A 156 2.87 14.79 -3.27
C LEU A 156 3.62 14.93 -4.61
N VAL A 157 4.78 14.30 -4.68
CA VAL A 157 5.48 14.02 -5.93
C VAL A 157 4.99 12.69 -6.47
N VAL A 158 4.61 12.65 -7.75
CA VAL A 158 4.01 11.49 -8.39
C VAL A 158 4.88 11.06 -9.57
N HIS A 159 5.28 9.79 -9.57
CA HIS A 159 6.03 9.17 -10.64
C HIS A 159 5.16 8.09 -11.29
N PRO A 160 4.79 8.21 -12.57
CA PRO A 160 4.13 7.14 -13.31
C PRO A 160 5.02 5.88 -13.36
N ILE A 161 4.43 4.71 -13.09
CA ILE A 161 5.15 3.41 -13.16
C ILE A 161 4.63 2.56 -14.31
N GLY A 162 3.39 2.76 -14.73
CA GLY A 162 2.78 2.03 -15.84
C GLY A 162 1.30 1.77 -15.60
N GLU A 163 0.78 0.79 -16.33
CA GLU A 163 -0.60 0.34 -16.19
C GLU A 163 -0.65 -1.13 -15.80
N GLN A 164 -1.65 -1.49 -15.00
CA GLN A 164 -1.94 -2.87 -14.66
C GLN A 164 -3.29 -3.27 -15.26
N ALA A 165 -3.27 -4.31 -16.11
CA ALA A 165 -4.48 -4.93 -16.62
C ALA A 165 -5.11 -5.85 -15.55
N LEU A 166 -6.42 -5.83 -15.49
CA LEU A 166 -7.20 -6.77 -14.67
C LEU A 166 -7.99 -7.72 -15.58
N LEU A 167 -7.93 -9.00 -15.24
CA LEU A 167 -8.60 -10.06 -15.96
C LEU A 167 -9.65 -10.73 -15.07
N LEU A 168 -10.61 -11.38 -15.70
CA LEU A 168 -11.60 -12.21 -15.03
C LEU A 168 -11.11 -13.63 -14.94
N VAL A 169 -11.19 -14.20 -13.75
CA VAL A 169 -10.90 -15.62 -13.48
C VAL A 169 -12.19 -16.32 -13.10
N LEU A 170 -12.54 -17.33 -13.88
CA LEU A 170 -13.70 -18.16 -13.65
C LEU A 170 -13.28 -19.53 -13.10
N PRO A 171 -14.11 -20.17 -12.27
CA PRO A 171 -13.84 -21.52 -11.76
C PRO A 171 -13.53 -22.52 -12.87
N PRO A 172 -12.73 -23.57 -12.60
CA PRO A 172 -12.48 -24.64 -13.54
C PRO A 172 -13.79 -25.24 -14.08
N GLY A 173 -13.87 -25.42 -15.39
CA GLY A 173 -15.06 -25.95 -16.06
C GLY A 173 -16.24 -24.98 -16.23
N MET A 174 -16.16 -23.79 -15.64
CA MET A 174 -17.14 -22.72 -15.87
C MET A 174 -16.77 -21.97 -17.15
N VAL A 175 -17.40 -22.31 -18.27
CA VAL A 175 -17.26 -21.60 -19.54
C VAL A 175 -18.63 -21.12 -19.95
N PRO A 176 -18.96 -19.81 -19.77
CA PRO A 176 -20.20 -19.27 -20.30
C PRO A 176 -20.35 -19.57 -21.80
N PRO A 177 -21.55 -19.88 -22.30
CA PRO A 177 -21.78 -20.22 -23.71
C PRO A 177 -21.28 -19.17 -24.70
N SER A 178 -21.21 -17.91 -24.27
CA SER A 178 -20.71 -16.75 -25.03
C SER A 178 -19.18 -16.73 -25.20
N LEU A 179 -18.42 -17.56 -24.47
CA LEU A 179 -16.96 -17.51 -24.36
C LEU A 179 -16.24 -18.59 -25.17
N ARG A 180 -16.80 -19.09 -26.24
CA ARG A 180 -16.11 -20.02 -27.14
C ARG A 180 -15.04 -19.26 -27.94
N SER A 181 -13.80 -19.26 -27.47
CA SER A 181 -12.65 -18.73 -28.20
C SER A 181 -11.78 -19.84 -28.80
N PRO A 182 -11.11 -19.59 -29.94
CA PRO A 182 -10.06 -20.48 -30.41
C PRO A 182 -8.95 -20.60 -29.39
N ALA A 183 -8.32 -21.76 -29.31
CA ALA A 183 -7.20 -22.02 -28.44
C ALA A 183 -6.08 -20.96 -28.61
N GLY A 184 -5.61 -20.40 -27.48
CA GLY A 184 -4.44 -19.51 -27.43
C GLY A 184 -4.71 -18.01 -27.30
N VAL A 185 -5.94 -17.54 -27.27
CA VAL A 185 -6.30 -16.14 -27.00
C VAL A 185 -7.36 -16.11 -25.91
N HIS A 186 -7.15 -15.34 -24.85
CA HIS A 186 -8.19 -15.13 -23.85
C HIS A 186 -9.43 -14.53 -24.51
N ALA A 187 -10.58 -15.18 -24.37
CA ALA A 187 -11.84 -14.65 -24.88
C ALA A 187 -12.13 -13.28 -24.23
N THR A 188 -12.80 -12.40 -24.93
CA THR A 188 -13.28 -11.13 -24.38
C THR A 188 -14.74 -11.26 -23.96
N VAL A 189 -15.13 -10.57 -22.89
CA VAL A 189 -16.51 -10.56 -22.39
C VAL A 189 -16.85 -9.22 -21.75
N ALA A 190 -18.05 -8.72 -22.06
CA ALA A 190 -18.57 -7.58 -21.31
C ALA A 190 -18.86 -8.02 -19.85
N LEU A 191 -18.42 -7.23 -18.87
CA LEU A 191 -18.68 -7.52 -17.45
C LEU A 191 -20.18 -7.70 -17.18
N THR A 192 -21.01 -6.88 -17.82
CA THR A 192 -22.48 -6.95 -17.71
C THR A 192 -23.09 -8.27 -18.20
N ALA A 193 -22.40 -9.00 -19.08
CA ALA A 193 -22.85 -10.33 -19.52
C ALA A 193 -22.64 -11.43 -18.42
N LEU A 194 -21.91 -11.09 -17.35
CA LEU A 194 -21.64 -11.99 -16.22
C LEU A 194 -22.47 -11.62 -14.97
N VAL A 195 -23.48 -10.77 -15.09
CA VAL A 195 -24.29 -10.25 -13.97
C VAL A 195 -24.93 -11.34 -13.11
N ASP A 196 -25.33 -12.45 -13.71
CA ASP A 196 -25.97 -13.58 -13.01
C ASP A 196 -24.95 -14.47 -12.27
N LEU A 197 -23.68 -14.35 -12.57
CA LEU A 197 -22.65 -15.15 -11.93
C LEU A 197 -22.32 -14.62 -10.52
N PRO A 198 -22.02 -15.52 -9.58
CA PRO A 198 -21.54 -15.10 -8.27
C PRO A 198 -20.11 -14.56 -8.39
N PHE A 199 -19.83 -13.42 -7.71
CA PHE A 199 -18.50 -12.84 -7.64
C PHE A 199 -17.86 -13.03 -6.27
N VAL A 200 -16.56 -13.33 -6.28
CA VAL A 200 -15.66 -13.21 -5.14
C VAL A 200 -14.98 -11.84 -5.27
N ALA A 201 -15.18 -10.95 -4.33
CA ALA A 201 -14.73 -9.58 -4.42
C ALA A 201 -13.98 -9.12 -3.17
N ALA A 202 -13.17 -8.09 -3.35
CA ALA A 202 -12.57 -7.34 -2.26
C ALA A 202 -13.62 -6.49 -1.52
N PRO A 203 -13.35 -6.03 -0.29
CA PRO A 203 -14.22 -5.11 0.43
C PRO A 203 -14.51 -3.83 -0.36
N ALA A 204 -15.67 -3.23 -0.11
CA ALA A 204 -16.02 -1.92 -0.67
C ALA A 204 -14.96 -0.87 -0.26
N GLY A 205 -14.67 0.08 -1.16
CA GLY A 205 -13.65 1.11 -0.95
C GLY A 205 -12.23 0.72 -1.41
N THR A 206 -11.98 -0.57 -1.69
CA THR A 206 -10.69 -0.98 -2.25
C THR A 206 -10.61 -0.68 -3.75
N SER A 207 -9.41 -0.43 -4.27
CA SER A 207 -9.17 -0.12 -5.69
C SER A 207 -9.74 -1.19 -6.64
N THR A 208 -9.46 -2.47 -6.39
CA THR A 208 -9.97 -3.57 -7.24
C THR A 208 -11.50 -3.66 -7.20
N ARG A 209 -12.13 -3.41 -6.02
CA ARG A 209 -13.59 -3.44 -5.90
C ARG A 209 -14.23 -2.28 -6.65
N ARG A 210 -13.67 -1.09 -6.59
CA ARG A 210 -14.12 0.07 -7.35
C ARG A 210 -14.13 -0.21 -8.86
N LEU A 211 -13.03 -0.77 -9.39
CA LEU A 211 -12.94 -1.13 -10.81
C LEU A 211 -13.98 -2.20 -11.22
N LEU A 212 -14.27 -3.17 -10.35
CA LEU A 212 -15.34 -4.13 -10.58
C LEU A 212 -16.70 -3.41 -10.65
N ASP A 213 -17.01 -2.57 -9.67
CA ASP A 213 -18.29 -1.85 -9.60
C ASP A 213 -18.47 -0.89 -10.79
N GLU A 214 -17.39 -0.20 -11.22
CA GLU A 214 -17.38 0.65 -12.42
C GLU A 214 -17.67 -0.12 -13.71
N GLY A 215 -17.19 -1.35 -13.84
CA GLY A 215 -17.48 -2.22 -14.97
C GLY A 215 -18.96 -2.63 -15.08
N PHE A 216 -19.74 -2.46 -14.00
CA PHE A 216 -21.18 -2.66 -13.97
C PHE A 216 -22.00 -1.37 -13.90
N ALA A 217 -21.38 -0.19 -14.07
CA ALA A 217 -22.05 1.11 -13.87
C ALA A 217 -23.26 1.34 -14.78
N THR A 218 -23.36 0.66 -15.93
CA THR A 218 -24.45 0.79 -16.89
C THR A 218 -25.60 -0.20 -16.71
N GLY A 219 -25.56 -1.02 -15.63
CA GLY A 219 -26.54 -2.09 -15.40
C GLY A 219 -26.72 -2.44 -13.91
N PRO A 220 -27.38 -3.57 -13.65
CA PRO A 220 -27.40 -4.09 -12.29
C PRO A 220 -25.96 -4.42 -11.85
N GLY A 221 -25.62 -4.06 -10.61
CA GLY A 221 -24.31 -4.31 -10.06
C GLY A 221 -23.93 -5.80 -10.00
N PRO A 222 -22.65 -6.14 -9.74
CA PRO A 222 -22.21 -7.53 -9.67
C PRO A 222 -22.87 -8.25 -8.50
N ARG A 223 -23.28 -9.50 -8.71
CA ARG A 223 -23.83 -10.35 -7.65
C ARG A 223 -22.68 -10.85 -6.75
N ILE A 224 -22.38 -10.12 -5.67
CA ILE A 224 -21.31 -10.49 -4.75
C ILE A 224 -21.76 -11.66 -3.88
N ALA A 225 -21.10 -12.81 -4.00
CA ALA A 225 -21.34 -14.00 -3.20
C ALA A 225 -20.36 -14.12 -2.02
N VAL A 226 -19.12 -13.68 -2.21
CA VAL A 226 -18.09 -13.71 -1.16
C VAL A 226 -17.36 -12.38 -1.13
N VAL A 227 -17.15 -11.82 0.06
CA VAL A 227 -16.28 -10.66 0.28
C VAL A 227 -15.10 -11.09 1.14
N THR A 228 -13.88 -10.82 0.68
CA THR A 228 -12.67 -11.11 1.45
C THR A 228 -11.64 -9.99 1.35
N ALA A 229 -11.09 -9.56 2.50
CA ALA A 229 -9.92 -8.69 2.56
C ALA A 229 -8.62 -9.49 2.35
N GLN A 230 -8.66 -10.81 2.56
CA GLN A 230 -7.49 -11.68 2.39
C GLN A 230 -7.26 -11.97 0.90
N ARG A 231 -6.29 -11.29 0.31
CA ARG A 231 -5.97 -11.42 -1.13
C ARG A 231 -5.55 -12.85 -1.50
N ASP A 232 -4.85 -13.53 -0.61
CA ASP A 232 -4.40 -14.91 -0.81
C ASP A 232 -5.56 -15.91 -0.86
N ALA A 233 -6.71 -15.59 -0.25
CA ALA A 233 -7.90 -16.43 -0.30
C ALA A 233 -8.69 -16.30 -1.62
N MET A 234 -8.49 -15.23 -2.39
CA MET A 234 -9.30 -14.93 -3.57
C MET A 234 -9.19 -16.02 -4.63
N LEU A 235 -7.98 -16.37 -5.04
CA LEU A 235 -7.76 -17.42 -6.03
C LEU A 235 -8.21 -18.80 -5.55
N PRO A 236 -7.87 -19.29 -4.34
CA PRO A 236 -8.44 -20.52 -3.80
C PRO A 236 -9.97 -20.58 -3.79
N LEU A 237 -10.65 -19.47 -3.46
CA LEU A 237 -12.11 -19.41 -3.50
C LEU A 237 -12.66 -19.57 -4.92
N VAL A 238 -12.05 -18.94 -5.91
CA VAL A 238 -12.43 -19.12 -7.32
C VAL A 238 -12.21 -20.56 -7.76
N LEU A 239 -11.04 -21.13 -7.49
CA LEU A 239 -10.72 -22.51 -7.87
C LEU A 239 -11.65 -23.54 -7.20
N ALA A 240 -12.14 -23.23 -5.99
CA ALA A 240 -13.14 -24.05 -5.29
C ALA A 240 -14.58 -23.84 -5.79
N GLY A 241 -14.81 -22.99 -6.80
CA GLY A 241 -16.13 -22.78 -7.39
C GLY A 241 -17.00 -21.74 -6.69
N ALA A 242 -16.44 -20.90 -5.78
CA ALA A 242 -17.22 -19.91 -5.04
C ALA A 242 -17.73 -18.74 -5.92
N GLY A 243 -17.13 -18.53 -7.10
CA GLY A 243 -17.55 -17.50 -8.04
C GLY A 243 -16.39 -16.98 -8.90
N VAL A 244 -16.69 -15.95 -9.69
CA VAL A 244 -15.76 -15.26 -10.58
C VAL A 244 -15.04 -14.16 -9.82
N ALA A 245 -13.76 -13.88 -10.15
CA ALA A 245 -13.04 -12.73 -9.58
C ALA A 245 -12.39 -11.88 -10.67
N LEU A 246 -12.33 -10.57 -10.42
CA LEU A 246 -11.51 -9.63 -11.18
C LEU A 246 -10.17 -9.50 -10.45
N VAL A 247 -9.07 -9.88 -11.12
CA VAL A 247 -7.74 -9.93 -10.52
C VAL A 247 -6.68 -9.38 -11.47
N PRO A 248 -5.50 -8.94 -10.97
CA PRO A 248 -4.37 -8.57 -11.81
C PRO A 248 -3.97 -9.70 -12.77
N GLU A 249 -3.47 -9.32 -13.96
CA GLU A 249 -3.06 -10.29 -15.00
C GLU A 249 -2.07 -11.33 -14.47
N ALA A 250 -1.07 -10.93 -13.67
CA ALA A 250 -0.13 -11.87 -13.06
C ALA A 250 -0.83 -12.95 -12.20
N THR A 251 -1.86 -12.57 -11.43
CA THR A 251 -2.67 -13.52 -10.64
C THR A 251 -3.52 -14.40 -11.55
N ALA A 252 -4.07 -13.85 -12.62
CA ALA A 252 -4.87 -14.60 -13.58
C ALA A 252 -4.06 -15.68 -14.30
N MET A 253 -2.80 -15.37 -14.67
CA MET A 253 -1.88 -16.35 -15.27
C MET A 253 -1.60 -17.53 -14.33
N VAL A 254 -1.44 -17.26 -13.03
CA VAL A 254 -1.31 -18.34 -12.02
C VAL A 254 -2.59 -19.16 -11.93
N ALA A 255 -3.76 -18.52 -11.96
CA ALA A 255 -5.05 -19.22 -11.95
C ALA A 255 -5.22 -20.17 -13.14
N GLU A 256 -4.78 -19.77 -14.33
CA GLU A 256 -4.83 -20.59 -15.55
C GLU A 256 -4.01 -21.85 -15.41
N LEU A 257 -2.82 -21.79 -14.80
CA LEU A 257 -1.98 -22.96 -14.50
C LEU A 257 -2.70 -23.97 -13.58
N HIS A 258 -3.68 -23.52 -12.80
CA HIS A 258 -4.49 -24.35 -11.91
C HIS A 258 -5.84 -24.74 -12.54
N GLY A 259 -6.01 -24.55 -13.85
CA GLY A 259 -7.18 -24.97 -14.61
C GLY A 259 -8.36 -24.02 -14.59
N ALA A 260 -8.21 -22.80 -14.06
CA ALA A 260 -9.22 -21.75 -14.16
C ALA A 260 -9.35 -21.26 -15.62
N THR A 261 -10.54 -20.75 -15.96
CA THR A 261 -10.74 -20.06 -17.24
C THR A 261 -10.46 -18.59 -17.06
N VAL A 262 -9.54 -18.04 -17.87
CA VAL A 262 -9.19 -16.61 -17.84
C VAL A 262 -9.82 -15.90 -19.03
N VAL A 263 -10.43 -14.73 -18.78
CA VAL A 263 -11.16 -13.94 -19.80
C VAL A 263 -10.78 -12.47 -19.67
N ARG A 264 -10.68 -11.78 -20.79
CA ARG A 264 -10.45 -10.34 -20.81
C ARG A 264 -11.78 -9.57 -20.71
N PRO A 265 -11.90 -8.59 -19.83
CA PRO A 265 -13.04 -7.68 -19.87
C PRO A 265 -13.07 -6.89 -21.18
N ASP A 266 -14.29 -6.61 -21.68
CA ASP A 266 -14.52 -5.71 -22.81
C ASP A 266 -15.60 -4.68 -22.39
N PRO A 267 -15.28 -3.39 -22.27
CA PRO A 267 -13.96 -2.78 -22.50
C PRO A 267 -12.90 -3.28 -21.50
N PRO A 268 -11.59 -3.18 -21.85
CA PRO A 268 -10.51 -3.56 -20.96
C PRO A 268 -10.57 -2.81 -19.63
N VAL A 269 -10.34 -3.51 -18.53
CA VAL A 269 -10.22 -2.91 -17.19
C VAL A 269 -8.75 -2.78 -16.87
N THR A 270 -8.27 -1.53 -16.76
CA THR A 270 -6.90 -1.19 -16.40
C THR A 270 -6.88 -0.18 -15.28
N ARG A 271 -5.76 -0.05 -14.60
CA ARG A 271 -5.49 1.07 -13.68
C ARG A 271 -4.08 1.57 -13.87
N SER A 272 -3.91 2.89 -13.80
CA SER A 272 -2.58 3.50 -13.81
C SER A 272 -1.92 3.33 -12.46
N ILE A 273 -0.65 2.93 -12.47
CA ILE A 273 0.17 2.73 -11.27
C ILE A 273 1.10 3.91 -11.11
N VAL A 274 1.20 4.43 -9.91
CA VAL A 274 2.11 5.50 -9.56
C VAL A 274 2.89 5.19 -8.30
N LEU A 275 4.11 5.70 -8.24
CA LEU A 275 4.92 5.78 -7.04
C LEU A 275 4.85 7.22 -6.52
N ILE A 276 4.56 7.39 -5.24
CA ILE A 276 4.38 8.70 -4.60
C ILE A 276 5.34 8.89 -3.43
N HIS A 277 5.74 10.13 -3.18
CA HIS A 277 6.46 10.52 -1.98
C HIS A 277 6.18 11.99 -1.61
N GLN A 278 6.52 12.40 -0.40
CA GLN A 278 6.45 13.80 0.01
C GLN A 278 7.46 14.66 -0.77
N ARG A 279 7.15 15.95 -0.94
CA ARG A 279 8.13 16.92 -1.45
C ARG A 279 9.29 17.04 -0.47
N GLY A 280 10.51 17.13 -0.98
CA GLY A 280 11.73 17.28 -0.19
C GLY A 280 12.83 16.32 -0.63
N GLN A 281 13.88 16.22 0.19
CA GLN A 281 14.97 15.30 -0.09
C GLN A 281 14.58 13.87 0.32
N LEU A 282 14.73 12.94 -0.62
CA LEU A 282 14.63 11.51 -0.35
C LEU A 282 15.94 11.01 0.25
N ALA A 283 15.84 10.02 1.14
CA ALA A 283 17.00 9.24 1.57
C ALA A 283 17.68 8.60 0.33
N PRO A 284 18.99 8.33 0.39
CA PRO A 284 19.71 7.75 -0.75
C PRO A 284 19.06 6.48 -1.30
N ALA A 285 18.60 5.57 -0.41
CA ALA A 285 17.92 4.34 -0.80
C ALA A 285 16.61 4.61 -1.56
N ALA A 286 15.77 5.52 -1.05
CA ALA A 286 14.51 5.87 -1.69
C ALA A 286 14.72 6.54 -3.05
N ARG A 287 15.70 7.42 -3.17
CA ARG A 287 16.05 8.05 -4.44
C ARG A 287 16.46 7.02 -5.49
N ARG A 288 17.37 6.09 -5.12
CA ARG A 288 17.78 5.00 -6.00
C ARG A 288 16.63 4.08 -6.39
N PHE A 289 15.72 3.82 -5.44
CA PHE A 289 14.52 3.04 -5.73
C PHE A 289 13.60 3.74 -6.73
N VAL A 290 13.35 5.04 -6.59
CA VAL A 290 12.56 5.84 -7.54
C VAL A 290 13.24 5.84 -8.93
N GLU A 291 14.54 6.07 -9.01
CA GLU A 291 15.29 6.02 -10.25
C GLU A 291 15.11 4.66 -10.95
N LEU A 292 15.28 3.55 -10.22
CA LEU A 292 15.12 2.19 -10.77
C LEU A 292 13.66 1.92 -11.20
N ALA A 293 12.68 2.33 -10.42
CA ALA A 293 11.26 2.08 -10.68
C ALA A 293 10.75 2.84 -11.92
N THR A 294 11.37 3.96 -12.28
CA THR A 294 10.95 4.82 -13.40
C THR A 294 11.67 4.52 -14.72
N VAL A 295 12.76 3.73 -14.72
CA VAL A 295 13.52 3.39 -15.93
C VAL A 295 12.70 2.55 -16.93
N ASP A 296 11.80 1.69 -16.46
CA ASP A 296 11.03 0.78 -17.31
C ASP A 296 9.78 1.46 -17.94
N VAL A 297 9.56 2.74 -17.72
CA VAL A 297 8.38 3.50 -18.23
C VAL A 297 8.69 4.23 -19.55
N LEU A 298 9.96 4.26 -19.96
CA LEU A 298 10.45 4.85 -21.21
C LEU A 298 10.69 3.76 -22.26
#